data_dbd4c9f442ef397838626544077b1af7
#
_entry.id   dbd4c9f442ef397838626544077b1af7
#
_cell.length_a   1.000
_cell.length_b   1.000
_cell.length_c   1.000
_cell.angle_alpha   90.00
_cell.angle_beta   90.00
_cell.angle_gamma   90.00
#
_symmetry.space_group_name_H-M   'P 1'
#
loop_
_entity.id
_entity.type
_entity.pdbx_description
1 polymer ?
#
loop_
_entity_poly.entity_id
_entity_poly.type
_entity_poly.pdbx_seq_one_letter_code
_entity_poly.pdbx_strand_id
1 'polypeptide(L)'
;MTGVQTCALPIFTLSADQTEALLAARLCDISPDGSSLLVSWGLLNLTHRNGHENPEALDPGEKFTAKVQLNACAHALKSGHRWRLSLSSAYFPHAWPSSKITKLKIFPGIETYLNLPFRKIPQEDTQLAEFLEPECSQPLATEEIRTASRKRTIEHEVIEDSITLTHKVDNGRFRFVEDGLETEDLSCDSLSLNEDKPLSFKVSCGRTAGIGRGDWQTRVEASGTMTATSENFHVTSRLEVFEGDQRFFFRTWDFKVPREVV
;
A
#
# COMPACT_ATOMS: atom_id res chain seq x y z
N MET A 1 -2.30 -1.06 -32.10
CA MET A 1 -2.30 -0.73 -30.66
C MET A 1 -0.88 -0.89 -30.16
N THR A 2 -0.31 0.13 -29.54
CA THR A 2 1.01 0.06 -28.92
C THR A 2 0.80 -0.13 -27.43
N GLY A 3 1.28 -1.24 -26.87
CA GLY A 3 1.18 -1.53 -25.45
C GLY A 3 2.49 -1.24 -24.73
N VAL A 4 2.41 -0.67 -23.51
CA VAL A 4 3.53 -0.59 -22.56
C VAL A 4 3.60 -1.92 -21.83
N GLN A 5 4.73 -2.59 -21.93
CA GLN A 5 5.03 -3.79 -21.16
C GLN A 5 6.34 -3.57 -20.44
N THR A 6 6.37 -3.77 -19.16
CA THR A 6 7.46 -3.64 -18.21
C THR A 6 7.41 -2.38 -17.34
N CYS A 7 8.43 -2.17 -16.53
CA CYS A 7 8.51 -1.02 -15.63
C CYS A 7 8.82 0.25 -16.41
N ALA A 8 7.89 1.20 -16.43
CA ALA A 8 8.19 2.55 -16.87
C ALA A 8 9.14 3.23 -15.87
N LEU A 9 10.06 4.04 -16.38
CA LEU A 9 11.08 4.71 -15.58
C LEU A 9 11.04 6.22 -15.82
N PRO A 10 10.30 6.98 -15.00
CA PRO A 10 10.43 8.43 -14.96
C PRO A 10 11.77 8.84 -14.33
N ILE A 11 12.41 9.81 -14.96
CA ILE A 11 13.65 10.43 -14.50
C ILE A 11 13.40 11.92 -14.35
N PHE A 12 13.79 12.49 -13.22
CA PHE A 12 13.52 13.88 -12.88
C PHE A 12 14.79 14.58 -12.42
N THR A 13 15.00 15.78 -12.94
CA THR A 13 15.85 16.77 -12.27
C THR A 13 14.96 17.59 -11.35
N LEU A 14 15.24 17.55 -10.05
CA LEU A 14 14.41 18.19 -9.03
C LEU A 14 15.24 18.72 -7.86
N SER A 15 14.60 19.51 -7.00
CA SER A 15 15.11 19.85 -5.68
C SER A 15 14.00 19.76 -4.64
N ALA A 16 14.36 19.56 -3.38
CA ALA A 16 13.47 19.59 -2.22
C ALA A 16 13.83 20.74 -1.30
N ASP A 17 12.89 21.22 -0.50
CA ASP A 17 13.12 22.26 0.51
C ASP A 17 13.45 21.70 1.91
N GLN A 18 13.46 20.38 2.06
CA GLN A 18 13.79 19.67 3.29
C GLN A 18 14.88 18.64 3.06
N THR A 19 15.48 18.17 4.16
CA THR A 19 16.54 17.14 4.16
C THR A 19 16.03 15.73 3.84
N GLU A 20 14.72 15.52 3.91
CA GLU A 20 14.02 14.29 3.55
C GLU A 20 12.79 14.60 2.71
N ALA A 21 12.46 13.77 1.76
CA ALA A 21 11.30 13.93 0.91
C ALA A 21 10.89 12.61 0.25
N LEU A 22 9.60 12.46 0.01
CA LEU A 22 9.05 11.40 -0.82
C LEU A 22 8.74 11.94 -2.23
N LEU A 23 8.84 11.07 -3.22
CA LEU A 23 8.35 11.33 -4.57
C LEU A 23 7.45 10.17 -5.01
N ALA A 24 6.17 10.46 -5.16
CA ALA A 24 5.21 9.55 -5.76
C ALA A 24 4.99 9.94 -7.23
N ALA A 25 5.13 8.97 -8.14
CA ALA A 25 4.86 9.13 -9.56
C ALA A 25 3.74 8.17 -9.98
N ARG A 26 2.68 8.70 -10.62
CA ARG A 26 1.52 7.94 -11.07
C ARG A 26 1.34 8.14 -12.57
N LEU A 27 1.43 7.04 -13.31
CA LEU A 27 1.17 7.02 -14.74
C LEU A 27 -0.32 6.73 -14.97
N CYS A 28 -1.00 7.63 -15.65
CA CYS A 28 -2.43 7.53 -15.90
C CYS A 28 -2.72 7.59 -17.42
N ASP A 29 -3.75 6.86 -17.82
CA ASP A 29 -4.40 6.94 -19.12
C ASP A 29 -5.58 7.92 -19.01
N ILE A 30 -5.56 8.97 -19.83
CA ILE A 30 -6.61 10.01 -19.86
C ILE A 30 -7.44 9.83 -21.12
N SER A 31 -8.71 9.50 -20.93
CA SER A 31 -9.69 9.37 -22.00
C SER A 31 -10.08 10.74 -22.58
N PRO A 32 -10.67 10.78 -23.80
CA PRO A 32 -11.14 12.01 -24.41
C PRO A 32 -12.18 12.80 -23.60
N ASP A 33 -12.98 12.13 -22.77
CA ASP A 33 -13.96 12.72 -21.85
C ASP A 33 -13.33 13.30 -20.58
N GLY A 34 -12.00 13.18 -20.41
CA GLY A 34 -11.26 13.67 -19.27
C GLY A 34 -11.14 12.67 -18.12
N SER A 35 -11.78 11.51 -18.18
CA SER A 35 -11.64 10.46 -17.17
C SER A 35 -10.19 9.98 -17.09
N SER A 36 -9.74 9.60 -15.89
CA SER A 36 -8.35 9.23 -15.60
C SER A 36 -8.29 7.84 -14.99
N LEU A 37 -7.63 6.91 -15.67
CA LEU A 37 -7.35 5.57 -15.20
C LEU A 37 -5.90 5.47 -14.72
N LEU A 38 -5.68 5.05 -13.47
CA LEU A 38 -4.35 4.74 -12.97
C LEU A 38 -3.84 3.46 -13.64
N VAL A 39 -2.72 3.55 -14.34
CA VAL A 39 -2.07 2.44 -15.05
C VAL A 39 -0.96 1.83 -14.20
N SER A 40 -0.09 2.69 -13.67
CA SER A 40 1.02 2.27 -12.82
C SER A 40 1.47 3.41 -11.92
N TRP A 41 2.16 3.07 -10.85
CA TRP A 41 2.72 4.04 -9.92
C TRP A 41 4.01 3.52 -9.28
N GLY A 42 4.81 4.43 -8.75
CA GLY A 42 6.00 4.14 -7.98
C GLY A 42 6.23 5.19 -6.90
N LEU A 43 6.95 4.80 -5.88
CA LEU A 43 7.35 5.62 -4.75
C LEU A 43 8.86 5.57 -4.60
N LEU A 44 9.45 6.70 -4.29
CA LEU A 44 10.85 6.80 -3.92
C LEU A 44 10.99 7.72 -2.72
N ASN A 45 11.60 7.22 -1.64
CA ASN A 45 12.19 8.09 -0.65
C ASN A 45 13.46 8.70 -1.28
N LEU A 46 13.50 10.01 -1.43
CA LEU A 46 14.58 10.69 -2.15
C LEU A 46 15.94 10.62 -1.42
N THR A 47 15.96 10.31 -0.14
CA THR A 47 17.19 9.99 0.59
C THR A 47 17.82 8.67 0.11
N HIS A 48 17.03 7.80 -0.51
CA HIS A 48 17.46 6.53 -1.12
C HIS A 48 17.70 6.63 -2.64
N ARG A 49 17.84 7.86 -3.20
CA ARG A 49 18.00 8.09 -4.65
C ARG A 49 19.20 7.38 -5.27
N ASN A 50 20.25 7.14 -4.46
CA ASN A 50 21.51 6.50 -4.87
C ASN A 50 21.58 5.02 -4.43
N GLY A 51 20.60 4.51 -3.71
CA GLY A 51 20.54 3.14 -3.20
C GLY A 51 19.89 3.05 -1.82
N HIS A 52 19.58 1.84 -1.39
CA HIS A 52 18.92 1.60 -0.11
C HIS A 52 19.90 1.27 1.03
N GLU A 53 21.13 0.90 0.73
CA GLU A 53 22.14 0.49 1.73
C GLU A 53 22.68 1.69 2.52
N ASN A 54 22.84 2.83 1.85
CA ASN A 54 23.38 4.03 2.44
C ASN A 54 22.49 5.23 2.08
N PRO A 55 21.39 5.47 2.80
CA PRO A 55 20.53 6.61 2.55
C PRO A 55 21.26 7.91 2.88
N GLU A 56 21.10 8.91 2.02
CA GLU A 56 21.77 10.20 2.11
C GLU A 56 20.75 11.33 2.23
N ALA A 57 20.86 12.14 3.27
CA ALA A 57 20.05 13.36 3.40
C ALA A 57 20.13 14.23 2.14
N LEU A 58 19.07 14.97 1.88
CA LEU A 58 19.04 15.95 0.80
C LEU A 58 19.63 17.28 1.28
N ASP A 59 20.28 17.99 0.36
CA ASP A 59 20.68 19.39 0.60
C ASP A 59 19.52 20.28 0.12
N PRO A 60 18.85 21.01 1.05
CA PRO A 60 17.69 21.82 0.69
C PRO A 60 18.00 22.84 -0.41
N GLY A 61 17.20 22.78 -1.50
CA GLY A 61 17.34 23.66 -2.66
C GLY A 61 18.36 23.20 -3.71
N GLU A 62 19.23 22.26 -3.40
CA GLU A 62 20.18 21.71 -4.36
C GLU A 62 19.45 20.83 -5.39
N LYS A 63 19.91 20.91 -6.65
CA LYS A 63 19.38 20.10 -7.75
C LYS A 63 20.05 18.74 -7.78
N PHE A 64 19.24 17.70 -7.92
CA PHE A 64 19.71 16.33 -8.13
C PHE A 64 18.81 15.59 -9.11
N THR A 65 19.27 14.44 -9.57
CA THR A 65 18.51 13.55 -10.43
C THR A 65 17.94 12.39 -9.61
N ALA A 66 16.64 12.09 -9.80
CA ALA A 66 16.00 10.94 -9.20
C ALA A 66 15.33 10.07 -10.26
N LYS A 67 15.41 8.75 -10.09
CA LYS A 67 14.79 7.74 -10.95
C LYS A 67 13.72 7.02 -10.15
N VAL A 68 12.46 7.11 -10.56
CA VAL A 68 11.35 6.44 -9.89
C VAL A 68 10.93 5.24 -10.73
N GLN A 69 11.16 4.04 -10.22
CA GLN A 69 10.68 2.83 -10.89
C GLN A 69 9.18 2.67 -10.64
N LEU A 70 8.38 2.63 -11.70
CA LEU A 70 6.97 2.31 -11.61
C LEU A 70 6.77 0.79 -11.55
N ASN A 71 5.67 0.35 -10.98
CA ASN A 71 5.28 -1.04 -10.96
C ASN A 71 5.14 -1.58 -12.40
N ALA A 72 5.44 -2.87 -12.56
CA ALA A 72 5.26 -3.54 -13.85
C ALA A 72 3.79 -3.46 -14.29
N CYS A 73 3.57 -3.16 -15.55
CA CYS A 73 2.24 -3.10 -16.13
C CYS A 73 2.24 -3.54 -17.59
N ALA A 74 1.08 -3.96 -18.07
CA ALA A 74 0.79 -4.15 -19.49
C ALA A 74 -0.47 -3.34 -19.80
N HIS A 75 -0.34 -2.29 -20.60
CA HIS A 75 -1.44 -1.39 -20.93
C HIS A 75 -1.36 -0.93 -22.38
N ALA A 76 -2.48 -0.97 -23.08
CA ALA A 76 -2.61 -0.47 -24.44
C ALA A 76 -3.37 0.85 -24.46
N LEU A 77 -2.69 1.94 -24.81
CA LEU A 77 -3.33 3.25 -24.96
C LEU A 77 -4.24 3.25 -26.19
N LYS A 78 -5.50 3.60 -26.01
CA LYS A 78 -6.50 3.66 -27.08
C LYS A 78 -6.31 4.93 -27.92
N SER A 79 -6.85 4.93 -29.14
CA SER A 79 -6.86 6.12 -29.99
C SER A 79 -7.61 7.27 -29.31
N GLY A 80 -7.06 8.48 -29.36
CA GLY A 80 -7.60 9.68 -28.71
C GLY A 80 -7.27 9.81 -27.21
N HIS A 81 -6.72 8.77 -26.58
CA HIS A 81 -6.24 8.83 -25.21
C HIS A 81 -4.83 9.42 -25.13
N ARG A 82 -4.44 9.88 -23.94
CA ARG A 82 -3.12 10.46 -23.68
C ARG A 82 -2.56 10.03 -22.33
N TRP A 83 -1.24 9.95 -22.24
CA TRP A 83 -0.55 9.73 -20.98
C TRP A 83 -0.56 10.99 -20.11
N ARG A 84 -0.73 10.78 -18.80
CA ARG A 84 -0.45 11.78 -17.77
C ARG A 84 0.47 11.18 -16.74
N LEU A 85 1.53 11.89 -16.40
CA LEU A 85 2.37 11.59 -15.24
C LEU A 85 2.05 12.60 -14.15
N SER A 86 1.50 12.09 -13.04
CA SER A 86 1.15 12.92 -11.86
C SER A 86 2.18 12.70 -10.77
N LEU A 87 2.68 13.78 -10.17
CA LEU A 87 3.72 13.77 -9.14
C LEU A 87 3.19 14.36 -7.84
N SER A 88 3.64 13.81 -6.72
CA SER A 88 3.33 14.34 -5.39
C SER A 88 4.46 14.04 -4.40
N SER A 89 4.59 14.88 -3.36
CA SER A 89 5.54 14.68 -2.26
C SER A 89 5.00 13.78 -1.13
N ALA A 90 3.78 13.28 -1.28
CA ALA A 90 3.13 12.34 -0.38
C ALA A 90 2.17 11.45 -1.16
N TYR A 91 1.87 10.28 -0.63
CA TYR A 91 0.90 9.36 -1.24
C TYR A 91 0.20 8.53 -0.17
N PHE A 92 -0.72 9.19 0.56
CA PHE A 92 -1.58 8.52 1.54
C PHE A 92 -2.55 7.53 0.87
N PRO A 93 -2.75 6.33 1.42
CA PRO A 93 -2.11 5.75 2.60
C PRO A 93 -0.90 4.85 2.29
N HIS A 94 -0.33 4.94 1.09
CA HIS A 94 0.67 4.01 0.57
C HIS A 94 2.08 4.21 1.13
N ALA A 95 2.35 5.40 1.68
CA ALA A 95 3.64 5.70 2.30
C ALA A 95 3.46 6.47 3.60
N TRP A 96 4.35 6.22 4.57
CA TRP A 96 4.46 7.03 5.77
C TRP A 96 4.95 8.42 5.37
N PRO A 97 4.31 9.52 5.81
CA PRO A 97 4.73 10.87 5.43
C PRO A 97 6.11 11.23 5.97
N SER A 98 6.84 12.08 5.26
CA SER A 98 8.03 12.75 5.80
C SER A 98 7.68 13.52 7.06
N SER A 99 8.66 13.76 7.94
CA SER A 99 8.45 14.42 9.25
C SER A 99 7.94 15.87 9.13
N LYS A 100 8.18 16.49 7.96
CA LYS A 100 7.80 17.85 7.62
C LYS A 100 7.08 17.90 6.29
N ILE A 101 6.25 18.94 6.12
CA ILE A 101 5.68 19.26 4.81
C ILE A 101 6.81 19.61 3.86
N THR A 102 6.90 18.89 2.75
CA THR A 102 7.98 19.02 1.77
C THR A 102 7.46 19.56 0.45
N LYS A 103 8.13 20.57 -0.09
CA LYS A 103 7.88 21.11 -1.42
C LYS A 103 8.96 20.63 -2.38
N LEU A 104 8.52 19.98 -3.47
CA LEU A 104 9.39 19.57 -4.55
C LEU A 104 9.32 20.59 -5.69
N LYS A 105 10.48 20.96 -6.22
CA LYS A 105 10.59 21.77 -7.44
C LYS A 105 11.13 20.89 -8.55
N ILE A 106 10.31 20.66 -9.57
CA ILE A 106 10.69 19.90 -10.75
C ILE A 106 11.24 20.86 -11.80
N PHE A 107 12.36 20.51 -12.42
CA PHE A 107 12.96 21.29 -13.51
C PHE A 107 12.68 20.60 -14.83
N PRO A 108 11.68 21.06 -15.61
CA PRO A 108 11.41 20.51 -16.93
C PRO A 108 12.57 20.81 -17.88
N GLY A 109 12.91 19.87 -18.75
CA GLY A 109 14.00 19.97 -19.70
C GLY A 109 14.40 18.61 -20.23
N ILE A 110 15.50 18.54 -20.95
CA ILE A 110 15.99 17.32 -21.60
C ILE A 110 16.36 16.22 -20.57
N GLU A 111 16.68 16.61 -19.34
CA GLU A 111 17.06 15.69 -18.25
C GLU A 111 15.85 15.21 -17.41
N THR A 112 14.64 15.72 -17.73
CA THR A 112 13.39 15.29 -17.08
C THR A 112 12.51 14.63 -18.13
N TYR A 113 12.44 13.29 -18.09
CA TYR A 113 11.73 12.53 -19.10
C TYR A 113 11.12 11.23 -18.53
N LEU A 114 10.18 10.70 -19.25
CA LEU A 114 9.54 9.42 -18.99
C LEU A 114 9.98 8.40 -20.01
N ASN A 115 10.72 7.38 -19.58
CA ASN A 115 11.03 6.24 -20.43
C ASN A 115 9.88 5.23 -20.38
N LEU A 116 9.12 5.10 -21.48
CA LEU A 116 8.06 4.14 -21.66
C LEU A 116 8.50 3.05 -22.63
N PRO A 117 8.77 1.83 -22.17
CA PRO A 117 9.07 0.72 -23.05
C PRO A 117 7.82 0.28 -23.81
N PHE A 118 7.83 0.42 -25.12
CA PHE A 118 6.75 -0.04 -26.00
C PHE A 118 7.08 -1.40 -26.58
N ARG A 119 6.14 -2.34 -26.47
CA ARG A 119 6.21 -3.62 -27.16
C ARG A 119 5.32 -3.60 -28.41
N LYS A 120 5.92 -3.89 -29.56
CA LYS A 120 5.14 -4.31 -30.73
C LYS A 120 4.70 -5.74 -30.48
N ILE A 121 3.48 -6.10 -30.84
CA ILE A 121 3.02 -7.49 -30.76
C ILE A 121 3.88 -8.31 -31.72
N PRO A 122 4.77 -9.19 -31.27
CA PRO A 122 5.54 -10.04 -32.16
C PRO A 122 4.64 -11.12 -32.76
N GLN A 123 5.02 -11.60 -33.94
CA GLN A 123 4.26 -12.64 -34.63
C GLN A 123 4.15 -13.94 -33.79
N GLU A 124 5.14 -14.18 -32.98
CA GLU A 124 5.19 -15.33 -32.04
C GLU A 124 4.03 -15.31 -31.01
N ASP A 125 3.54 -14.14 -30.63
CA ASP A 125 2.38 -14.04 -29.70
C ASP A 125 1.09 -14.62 -30.30
N THR A 126 0.99 -14.71 -31.62
CA THR A 126 -0.16 -15.33 -32.30
C THR A 126 -0.09 -16.86 -32.31
N GLN A 127 1.07 -17.42 -31.93
CA GLN A 127 1.34 -18.85 -31.88
C GLN A 127 1.34 -19.39 -30.44
N LEU A 128 1.10 -18.53 -29.43
CA LEU A 128 0.98 -18.97 -28.06
C LEU A 128 -0.19 -19.95 -27.92
N ALA A 129 0.07 -21.06 -27.23
CA ALA A 129 -0.98 -22.01 -26.89
C ALA A 129 -2.02 -21.30 -25.99
N GLU A 130 -3.28 -21.65 -26.18
CA GLU A 130 -4.34 -21.24 -25.26
C GLU A 130 -4.05 -21.82 -23.87
N PHE A 131 -4.40 -21.04 -22.82
CA PHE A 131 -4.37 -21.58 -21.46
C PHE A 131 -5.34 -22.74 -21.34
N LEU A 132 -4.89 -23.81 -20.70
CA LEU A 132 -5.78 -24.90 -20.33
C LEU A 132 -6.81 -24.41 -19.32
N GLU A 133 -7.95 -25.11 -19.24
CA GLU A 133 -8.92 -24.87 -18.18
C GLU A 133 -8.24 -25.03 -16.81
N PRO A 134 -8.56 -24.16 -15.84
CA PRO A 134 -7.96 -24.23 -14.52
C PRO A 134 -8.33 -25.56 -13.83
N GLU A 135 -7.32 -26.25 -13.35
CA GLU A 135 -7.52 -27.45 -12.54
C GLU A 135 -7.89 -27.03 -11.11
N CYS A 136 -9.03 -27.49 -10.62
CA CYS A 136 -9.51 -27.25 -9.28
C CYS A 136 -9.81 -28.57 -8.59
N SER A 137 -9.33 -28.74 -7.34
CA SER A 137 -9.84 -29.80 -6.47
C SER A 137 -11.25 -29.46 -6.00
N GLN A 138 -12.03 -30.47 -5.65
CA GLN A 138 -13.32 -30.26 -5.00
C GLN A 138 -13.11 -29.50 -3.68
N PRO A 139 -13.86 -28.44 -3.41
CA PRO A 139 -13.77 -27.74 -2.13
C PRO A 139 -14.21 -28.68 -1.00
N LEU A 140 -13.58 -28.53 0.16
CA LEU A 140 -14.03 -29.21 1.37
C LEU A 140 -15.45 -28.76 1.71
N ALA A 141 -16.29 -29.71 2.11
CA ALA A 141 -17.65 -29.41 2.56
C ALA A 141 -17.60 -28.61 3.87
N THR A 142 -18.24 -27.45 3.90
CA THR A 142 -18.28 -26.57 5.07
C THR A 142 -19.72 -26.15 5.37
N GLU A 143 -20.01 -25.92 6.65
CA GLU A 143 -21.20 -25.24 7.13
C GLU A 143 -20.83 -23.80 7.49
N GLU A 144 -21.59 -22.84 7.00
CA GLU A 144 -21.44 -21.44 7.37
C GLU A 144 -22.11 -21.19 8.74
N ILE A 145 -21.32 -20.78 9.74
CA ILE A 145 -21.80 -20.38 11.08
C ILE A 145 -22.01 -18.87 11.14
N ARG A 146 -21.12 -18.09 10.53
CA ARG A 146 -21.21 -16.64 10.39
C ARG A 146 -20.79 -16.24 8.98
N THR A 147 -21.61 -15.42 8.34
CA THR A 147 -21.38 -14.96 6.97
C THR A 147 -20.19 -14.00 6.92
N ALA A 148 -19.37 -14.15 5.89
CA ALA A 148 -18.26 -13.26 5.59
C ALA A 148 -18.76 -11.84 5.25
N SER A 149 -18.03 -10.82 5.67
CA SER A 149 -18.32 -9.43 5.31
C SER A 149 -17.04 -8.61 5.08
N ARG A 150 -17.14 -7.61 4.21
CA ARG A 150 -16.04 -6.68 3.93
C ARG A 150 -16.58 -5.27 3.86
N LYS A 151 -15.87 -4.36 4.52
CA LYS A 151 -16.21 -2.93 4.47
C LYS A 151 -14.92 -2.11 4.37
N ARG A 152 -14.91 -1.18 3.41
CA ARG A 152 -13.86 -0.18 3.28
C ARG A 152 -14.52 1.18 3.25
N THR A 153 -14.12 2.06 4.17
CA THR A 153 -14.66 3.43 4.28
C THR A 153 -13.52 4.44 4.28
N ILE A 154 -13.82 5.61 3.74
CA ILE A 154 -13.02 6.81 3.91
C ILE A 154 -13.94 7.81 4.60
N GLU A 155 -13.54 8.30 5.75
CA GLU A 155 -14.25 9.29 6.55
C GLU A 155 -13.42 10.57 6.57
N HIS A 156 -14.04 11.71 6.27
CA HIS A 156 -13.43 13.02 6.40
C HIS A 156 -14.15 13.76 7.52
N GLU A 157 -13.44 13.98 8.62
CA GLU A 157 -13.91 14.83 9.72
C GLU A 157 -13.53 16.27 9.39
N VAL A 158 -14.54 17.10 9.19
CA VAL A 158 -14.41 18.44 8.59
C VAL A 158 -13.84 19.48 9.56
N ILE A 159 -14.07 19.31 10.88
CA ILE A 159 -13.62 20.28 11.90
C ILE A 159 -12.12 20.13 12.16
N GLU A 160 -11.68 18.89 12.36
CA GLU A 160 -10.26 18.56 12.61
C GLU A 160 -9.45 18.42 11.32
N ASP A 161 -10.14 18.42 10.17
CA ASP A 161 -9.59 18.18 8.82
C ASP A 161 -8.77 16.88 8.77
N SER A 162 -9.37 15.82 9.32
CA SER A 162 -8.74 14.50 9.37
C SER A 162 -9.41 13.53 8.42
N ILE A 163 -8.59 12.75 7.73
CA ILE A 163 -9.04 11.67 6.85
C ILE A 163 -8.69 10.34 7.51
N THR A 164 -9.68 9.47 7.63
CA THR A 164 -9.51 8.11 8.14
C THR A 164 -9.96 7.10 7.11
N LEU A 165 -9.03 6.24 6.67
CA LEU A 165 -9.33 5.05 5.89
C LEU A 165 -9.47 3.86 6.86
N THR A 166 -10.62 3.19 6.82
CA THR A 166 -10.86 1.97 7.59
C THR A 166 -11.15 0.81 6.65
N HIS A 167 -10.47 -0.30 6.86
CA HIS A 167 -10.70 -1.56 6.14
C HIS A 167 -11.00 -2.67 7.13
N LYS A 168 -12.24 -3.17 7.10
CA LYS A 168 -12.71 -4.29 7.94
C LYS A 168 -12.95 -5.48 7.04
N VAL A 169 -12.39 -6.62 7.42
CA VAL A 169 -12.61 -7.91 6.77
C VAL A 169 -13.00 -8.92 7.83
N ASP A 170 -14.14 -9.52 7.68
CA ASP A 170 -14.56 -10.71 8.38
C ASP A 170 -14.66 -11.82 7.34
N ASN A 171 -13.80 -12.81 7.43
CA ASN A 171 -13.81 -13.94 6.49
C ASN A 171 -14.90 -14.97 6.85
N GLY A 172 -15.72 -14.68 7.87
CA GLY A 172 -16.77 -15.57 8.35
C GLY A 172 -16.26 -16.56 9.40
N ARG A 173 -17.18 -17.42 9.84
CA ARG A 173 -16.88 -18.59 10.66
C ARG A 173 -17.49 -19.81 9.99
N PHE A 174 -16.67 -20.81 9.76
CA PHE A 174 -17.03 -22.02 9.05
C PHE A 174 -16.66 -23.24 9.86
N ARG A 175 -17.49 -24.29 9.73
CA ARG A 175 -17.21 -25.63 10.25
C ARG A 175 -16.96 -26.58 9.10
N PHE A 176 -15.85 -27.31 9.11
CA PHE A 176 -15.61 -28.40 8.19
C PHE A 176 -16.48 -29.60 8.56
N VAL A 177 -17.28 -30.09 7.60
CA VAL A 177 -18.26 -31.15 7.86
C VAL A 177 -17.60 -32.47 8.23
N GLU A 178 -16.42 -32.74 7.65
CA GLU A 178 -15.70 -34.00 7.80
C GLU A 178 -15.24 -34.26 9.24
N ASP A 179 -14.73 -33.19 9.91
CA ASP A 179 -14.04 -33.36 11.18
C ASP A 179 -14.53 -32.39 12.28
N GLY A 180 -15.51 -31.55 11.93
CA GLY A 180 -16.12 -30.59 12.84
C GLY A 180 -15.21 -29.42 13.25
N LEU A 181 -14.07 -29.23 12.59
CA LEU A 181 -13.16 -28.11 12.86
C LEU A 181 -13.80 -26.79 12.44
N GLU A 182 -13.83 -25.82 13.32
CA GLU A 182 -14.29 -24.45 13.08
C GLU A 182 -13.12 -23.49 12.92
N THR A 183 -13.24 -22.56 12.01
CA THR A 183 -12.24 -21.49 11.80
C THR A 183 -12.92 -20.15 11.62
N GLU A 184 -12.28 -19.10 12.14
CA GLU A 184 -12.66 -17.71 11.88
C GLU A 184 -11.42 -16.81 11.75
N ASP A 185 -11.53 -15.75 10.96
CA ASP A 185 -10.49 -14.73 10.78
C ASP A 185 -11.15 -13.37 10.54
N LEU A 186 -10.81 -12.39 11.39
CA LEU A 186 -11.27 -11.01 11.28
C LEU A 186 -10.07 -10.08 11.29
N SER A 187 -10.13 -9.01 10.50
CA SER A 187 -9.16 -7.92 10.56
C SER A 187 -9.83 -6.56 10.49
N CYS A 188 -9.22 -5.58 11.13
CA CYS A 188 -9.61 -4.18 11.07
C CYS A 188 -8.36 -3.31 11.04
N ASP A 189 -8.14 -2.65 9.90
CA ASP A 189 -7.05 -1.71 9.71
C ASP A 189 -7.62 -0.30 9.62
N SER A 190 -7.00 0.65 10.31
CA SER A 190 -7.37 2.06 10.29
C SER A 190 -6.12 2.91 10.12
N LEU A 191 -6.15 3.80 9.13
CA LEU A 191 -5.09 4.75 8.83
C LEU A 191 -5.69 6.15 8.86
N SER A 192 -5.16 7.01 9.71
CA SER A 192 -5.66 8.38 9.88
C SER A 192 -4.56 9.42 9.73
N LEU A 193 -4.92 10.56 9.15
CA LEU A 193 -4.03 11.69 8.91
C LEU A 193 -4.83 12.98 8.96
N ASN A 194 -4.34 14.00 9.65
CA ASN A 194 -4.84 15.37 9.51
C ASN A 194 -4.10 16.06 8.36
N GLU A 195 -4.82 16.81 7.53
CA GLU A 195 -4.23 17.57 6.43
C GLU A 195 -3.18 18.55 6.98
N ASP A 196 -2.09 18.75 6.27
CA ASP A 196 -0.95 19.60 6.64
C ASP A 196 -0.25 19.25 7.97
N LYS A 197 -0.59 18.13 8.62
CA LYS A 197 0.06 17.67 9.85
C LYS A 197 0.67 16.27 9.67
N PRO A 198 1.80 16.11 8.99
CA PRO A 198 2.35 14.80 8.64
C PRO A 198 2.65 13.90 9.86
N LEU A 199 2.97 14.51 11.02
CA LEU A 199 3.21 13.78 12.27
C LEU A 199 1.91 13.28 12.94
N SER A 200 0.72 13.67 12.44
CA SER A 200 -0.56 13.13 12.90
C SER A 200 -0.86 11.73 12.34
N PHE A 201 -0.06 11.28 11.37
CA PHE A 201 -0.29 9.98 10.75
C PHE A 201 -0.24 8.86 11.79
N LYS A 202 -1.30 8.08 11.82
CA LYS A 202 -1.47 6.95 12.73
C LYS A 202 -1.99 5.75 11.98
N VAL A 203 -1.39 4.62 12.23
CA VAL A 203 -1.87 3.31 11.78
C VAL A 203 -2.30 2.51 13.01
N SER A 204 -3.47 1.89 12.92
CA SER A 204 -3.94 0.91 13.91
C SER A 204 -4.40 -0.33 13.16
N CYS A 205 -4.00 -1.50 13.61
CA CYS A 205 -4.42 -2.78 13.07
C CYS A 205 -4.91 -3.69 14.18
N GLY A 206 -5.91 -4.49 13.87
CA GLY A 206 -6.44 -5.52 14.76
C GLY A 206 -6.71 -6.80 13.98
N ARG A 207 -6.42 -7.92 14.57
CA ARG A 207 -6.70 -9.23 14.00
C ARG A 207 -7.22 -10.18 15.07
N THR A 208 -8.29 -10.92 14.73
CA THR A 208 -8.80 -12.01 15.55
C THR A 208 -8.82 -13.25 14.70
N ALA A 209 -8.21 -14.32 15.18
CA ALA A 209 -8.26 -15.64 14.55
C ALA A 209 -8.73 -16.66 15.57
N GLY A 210 -9.65 -17.50 15.20
CA GLY A 210 -10.19 -18.56 16.03
C GLY A 210 -10.11 -19.91 15.32
N ILE A 211 -9.83 -20.93 16.12
CA ILE A 211 -9.90 -22.33 15.71
C ILE A 211 -10.47 -23.15 16.86
N GLY A 212 -11.39 -24.07 16.53
CA GLY A 212 -12.00 -24.89 17.58
C GLY A 212 -12.69 -26.12 17.04
N ARG A 213 -13.07 -27.03 17.95
CA ARG A 213 -13.84 -28.23 17.65
C ARG A 213 -14.62 -28.64 18.90
N GLY A 214 -15.96 -28.69 18.78
CA GLY A 214 -16.83 -28.99 19.94
C GLY A 214 -16.60 -27.99 21.08
N ASP A 215 -16.31 -28.50 22.27
CA ASP A 215 -16.08 -27.68 23.46
C ASP A 215 -14.69 -27.05 23.51
N TRP A 216 -13.77 -27.50 22.67
CA TRP A 216 -12.44 -26.91 22.58
C TRP A 216 -12.47 -25.74 21.59
N GLN A 217 -12.33 -24.53 22.12
CA GLN A 217 -12.33 -23.28 21.34
C GLN A 217 -11.12 -22.46 21.71
N THR A 218 -10.38 -22.00 20.71
CA THR A 218 -9.24 -21.09 20.93
C THR A 218 -9.42 -19.81 20.14
N ARG A 219 -8.92 -18.70 20.67
CA ARG A 219 -8.94 -17.41 20.02
C ARG A 219 -7.64 -16.64 20.27
N VAL A 220 -7.09 -16.08 19.20
CA VAL A 220 -5.95 -15.17 19.24
C VAL A 220 -6.41 -13.79 18.83
N GLU A 221 -6.14 -12.79 19.66
CA GLU A 221 -6.37 -11.38 19.38
C GLU A 221 -5.03 -10.66 19.34
N ALA A 222 -4.72 -10.07 18.20
CA ALA A 222 -3.54 -9.24 18.01
C ALA A 222 -3.96 -7.83 17.64
N SER A 223 -3.30 -6.83 18.21
CA SER A 223 -3.48 -5.44 17.82
C SER A 223 -2.14 -4.72 17.79
N GLY A 224 -2.05 -3.70 16.94
CA GLY A 224 -0.88 -2.85 16.83
C GLY A 224 -1.26 -1.41 16.53
N THR A 225 -0.45 -0.49 17.01
CA THR A 225 -0.53 0.91 16.64
C THR A 225 0.86 1.43 16.29
N MET A 226 0.92 2.31 15.31
CA MET A 226 2.14 3.03 14.96
C MET A 226 1.83 4.51 14.82
N THR A 227 2.66 5.33 15.47
CA THR A 227 2.68 6.79 15.38
C THR A 227 4.12 7.26 15.19
N ALA A 228 4.32 8.54 14.92
CA ALA A 228 5.67 9.09 14.81
C ALA A 228 5.77 10.48 15.44
N THR A 229 6.97 10.78 15.92
CA THR A 229 7.46 12.15 16.12
C THR A 229 8.39 12.54 14.96
N SER A 230 9.02 13.70 15.02
CA SER A 230 10.07 14.08 14.08
C SER A 230 11.31 13.18 14.13
N GLU A 231 11.53 12.51 15.24
CA GLU A 231 12.76 11.76 15.52
C GLU A 231 12.55 10.24 15.56
N ASN A 232 11.36 9.79 15.94
CA ASN A 232 11.14 8.37 16.24
C ASN A 232 9.78 7.89 15.73
N PHE A 233 9.72 6.63 15.36
CA PHE A 233 8.50 5.84 15.30
C PHE A 233 8.22 5.21 16.65
N HIS A 234 6.95 5.20 17.05
CA HIS A 234 6.45 4.53 18.23
C HIS A 234 5.52 3.42 17.80
N VAL A 235 5.86 2.19 18.13
CA VAL A 235 5.09 1.00 17.78
C VAL A 235 4.71 0.27 19.05
N THR A 236 3.40 0.10 19.26
CA THR A 236 2.86 -0.75 20.34
C THR A 236 2.19 -1.94 19.69
N SER A 237 2.49 -3.13 20.20
CA SER A 237 1.84 -4.38 19.78
C SER A 237 1.32 -5.13 21.02
N ARG A 238 0.14 -5.74 20.88
CA ARG A 238 -0.52 -6.51 21.93
C ARG A 238 -0.97 -7.85 21.36
N LEU A 239 -0.75 -8.91 22.11
CA LEU A 239 -1.21 -10.26 21.81
C LEU A 239 -1.92 -10.84 23.02
N GLU A 240 -3.10 -11.38 22.77
CA GLU A 240 -3.89 -12.15 23.74
C GLU A 240 -4.28 -13.48 23.12
N VAL A 241 -4.22 -14.54 23.93
CA VAL A 241 -4.63 -15.88 23.54
C VAL A 241 -5.62 -16.40 24.57
N PHE A 242 -6.69 -17.00 24.07
CA PHE A 242 -7.78 -17.53 24.88
C PHE A 242 -8.01 -19.01 24.56
N GLU A 243 -8.36 -19.77 25.57
CA GLU A 243 -8.98 -21.08 25.45
C GLU A 243 -10.35 -21.01 26.14
N GLY A 244 -11.43 -21.15 25.37
CA GLY A 244 -12.76 -20.77 25.81
C GLY A 244 -12.79 -19.28 26.24
N ASP A 245 -13.29 -19.02 27.46
CA ASP A 245 -13.33 -17.69 28.05
C ASP A 245 -12.07 -17.37 28.89
N GLN A 246 -11.19 -18.36 29.08
CA GLN A 246 -9.98 -18.19 29.86
C GLN A 246 -8.87 -17.59 29.02
N ARG A 247 -8.30 -16.43 29.50
CA ARG A 247 -7.09 -15.88 28.90
C ARG A 247 -5.87 -16.70 29.31
N PHE A 248 -5.26 -17.36 28.32
CA PHE A 248 -4.09 -18.22 28.49
C PHE A 248 -2.77 -17.45 28.38
N PHE A 249 -2.73 -16.42 27.53
CA PHE A 249 -1.52 -15.63 27.30
C PHE A 249 -1.86 -14.17 27.06
N PHE A 250 -0.98 -13.29 27.55
CA PHE A 250 -1.05 -11.85 27.30
C PHE A 250 0.36 -11.29 27.26
N ARG A 251 0.62 -10.46 26.22
CA ARG A 251 1.85 -9.69 26.14
C ARG A 251 1.66 -8.40 25.35
N THR A 252 2.33 -7.35 25.84
CA THR A 252 2.47 -6.07 25.14
C THR A 252 3.94 -5.81 24.85
N TRP A 253 4.22 -5.24 23.69
CA TRP A 253 5.54 -4.75 23.28
C TRP A 253 5.42 -3.30 22.89
N ASP A 254 6.38 -2.49 23.37
CA ASP A 254 6.51 -1.10 23.02
C ASP A 254 7.91 -0.86 22.43
N PHE A 255 7.95 -0.31 21.22
CA PHE A 255 9.19 -0.03 20.54
C PHE A 255 9.28 1.44 20.19
N LYS A 256 10.47 2.00 20.36
CA LYS A 256 10.86 3.31 19.91
C LYS A 256 11.99 3.13 18.89
N VAL A 257 11.74 3.45 17.62
CA VAL A 257 12.66 3.25 16.52
C VAL A 257 13.05 4.61 15.95
N PRO A 258 14.34 4.97 15.88
CA PRO A 258 14.76 6.21 15.25
C PRO A 258 14.30 6.30 13.80
N ARG A 259 13.84 7.48 13.38
CA ARG A 259 13.45 7.70 11.98
C ARG A 259 14.64 7.79 11.05
N GLU A 260 15.80 8.22 11.58
CA GLU A 260 17.00 8.53 10.79
C GLU A 260 16.63 9.38 9.56
N VAL A 261 16.90 8.94 8.36
CA VAL A 261 16.61 9.68 7.11
C VAL A 261 15.38 9.10 6.36
N VAL A 262 14.36 8.72 7.13
CA VAL A 262 13.13 8.09 6.59
C VAL A 262 11.91 9.00 6.80
#